data_736fa1aa6b837b4f01fc682e81c52257
#
_entry.id   736fa1aa6b837b4f01fc682e81c52257
#
_cell.length_a   1.000
_cell.length_b   1.000
_cell.length_c   1.000
_cell.angle_alpha   90.00
_cell.angle_beta   90.00
_cell.angle_gamma   90.00
#
_symmetry.space_group_name_H-M   'P 1'
#
loop_
_entity.id
_entity.type
_entity.pdbx_description
1 polymer ?
#
loop_
_entity_poly.entity_id
_entity_poly.type
_entity_poly.pdbx_seq_one_letter_code
_entity_poly.pdbx_strand_id
1 'polypeptide(L)'
;MTSPGDRDALVHRLQERLVRLCLVPSPSRDERAVADLLTEEFGTLGMDVREDDAGAHTGGNAGNLVAELPGGRAERVVLAAHMDTVPLVPGEPLVAEVAGSVVRSSGRQILGADDKAGVAVILELLARAARTGYEHRPTLVAVVTVCEELGLLGAKHLDVAALGADFAYSFDGEVQVGEVITSAVFKDDVTVTVTGKAAHAALEPERGVHAIKAAAEVVAAVPLGRVAADQVLNFGAIRGGGPTNVVPSEVVLRGEFRAFSKTRLDELAAHVTARAEAAAARHGASVAIERRHLYDGYAVAADAGPMQRLAAAAPALGERLTPVASIGGSDTSILNQKGLLTVNVGVAMHEIHSVGEWIDADDLARVVEWVGTALGLAGA
;
A
#
# COMPACT_ATOMS: atom_id res chain seq x y z
N MET A 1 13.72 -5.00 28.82
CA MET A 1 14.08 -3.66 28.32
C MET A 1 15.50 -3.74 27.84
N THR A 2 15.75 -3.42 26.58
CA THR A 2 17.11 -3.24 26.02
C THR A 2 17.84 -2.14 26.78
N SER A 3 19.18 -2.28 26.95
CA SER A 3 19.97 -1.19 27.52
C SER A 3 19.97 0.01 26.55
N PRO A 4 20.22 1.24 27.05
CA PRO A 4 20.33 2.41 26.15
C PRO A 4 21.33 2.18 25.01
N GLY A 5 22.50 1.57 25.30
CA GLY A 5 23.49 1.28 24.26
C GLY A 5 23.04 0.23 23.22
N ASP A 6 22.23 -0.76 23.62
CA ASP A 6 21.70 -1.75 22.70
C ASP A 6 20.65 -1.11 21.76
N ARG A 7 19.87 -0.14 22.28
CA ARG A 7 18.90 0.60 21.49
C ARG A 7 19.60 1.50 20.46
N ASP A 8 20.60 2.26 20.85
CA ASP A 8 21.38 3.11 19.94
C ASP A 8 21.99 2.28 18.80
N ALA A 9 22.52 1.10 19.13
CA ALA A 9 23.04 0.16 18.15
C ALA A 9 21.95 -0.37 17.21
N LEU A 10 20.72 -0.61 17.70
CA LEU A 10 19.59 -1.02 16.87
C LEU A 10 19.19 0.09 15.91
N VAL A 11 19.04 1.32 16.39
CA VAL A 11 18.74 2.50 15.55
C VAL A 11 19.76 2.65 14.44
N HIS A 12 21.05 2.53 14.76
CA HIS A 12 22.13 2.66 13.78
C HIS A 12 22.06 1.57 12.70
N ARG A 13 21.84 0.30 13.08
CA ARG A 13 21.67 -0.79 12.11
C ARG A 13 20.47 -0.58 11.20
N LEU A 14 19.33 -0.10 11.75
CA LEU A 14 18.13 0.20 10.96
C LEU A 14 18.38 1.35 9.99
N GLN A 15 19.07 2.40 10.41
CA GLN A 15 19.48 3.49 9.52
C GLN A 15 20.36 2.99 8.37
N GLU A 16 21.44 2.26 8.66
CA GLU A 16 22.33 1.73 7.62
C GLU A 16 21.58 0.84 6.63
N ARG A 17 20.70 -0.03 7.13
CA ARG A 17 19.88 -0.93 6.32
C ARG A 17 18.90 -0.16 5.45
N LEU A 18 18.16 0.80 6.03
CA LEU A 18 17.23 1.63 5.32
C LEU A 18 17.90 2.46 4.22
N VAL A 19 19.02 3.13 4.53
CA VAL A 19 19.81 3.88 3.55
C VAL A 19 20.25 2.98 2.41
N ARG A 20 20.78 1.79 2.71
CA ARG A 20 21.19 0.80 1.69
C ARG A 20 20.01 0.41 0.78
N LEU A 21 18.83 0.14 1.34
CA LEU A 21 17.64 -0.22 0.59
C LEU A 21 17.13 0.94 -0.26
N CYS A 22 17.04 2.16 0.30
CA CYS A 22 16.54 3.34 -0.40
C CYS A 22 17.42 3.78 -1.56
N LEU A 23 18.72 3.46 -1.53
CA LEU A 23 19.64 3.77 -2.64
C LEU A 23 19.54 2.78 -3.81
N VAL A 24 18.81 1.68 -3.67
CA VAL A 24 18.51 0.75 -4.77
C VAL A 24 17.21 1.16 -5.44
N PRO A 25 17.22 1.56 -6.74
CA PRO A 25 16.01 1.90 -7.46
C PRO A 25 15.12 0.67 -7.63
N SER A 26 13.81 0.83 -7.36
CA SER A 26 12.83 -0.24 -7.51
C SER A 26 11.43 0.28 -7.84
N PRO A 27 11.25 1.15 -8.87
CA PRO A 27 9.90 1.51 -9.25
C PRO A 27 9.13 0.28 -9.69
N SER A 28 7.81 0.25 -9.45
CA SER A 28 6.97 -0.91 -9.80
C SER A 28 7.26 -1.42 -11.21
N ARG A 29 7.41 -2.74 -11.36
CA ARG A 29 7.85 -3.52 -12.54
C ARG A 29 9.34 -3.52 -12.82
N ASP A 30 10.15 -2.79 -12.04
CA ASP A 30 11.63 -2.77 -12.18
C ASP A 30 12.29 -3.00 -10.81
N GLU A 31 11.88 -4.09 -10.13
CA GLU A 31 12.29 -4.43 -8.77
C GLU A 31 13.48 -5.38 -8.69
N ARG A 32 14.00 -5.86 -9.84
CA ARG A 32 15.05 -6.90 -9.89
C ARG A 32 16.24 -6.60 -8.97
N ALA A 33 16.72 -5.37 -8.97
CA ALA A 33 17.91 -5.01 -8.20
C ALA A 33 17.67 -5.12 -6.68
N VAL A 34 16.50 -4.72 -6.20
CA VAL A 34 16.16 -4.84 -4.78
C VAL A 34 15.82 -6.29 -4.42
N ALA A 35 15.18 -7.05 -5.32
CA ALA A 35 14.90 -8.47 -5.12
C ALA A 35 16.19 -9.30 -4.97
N ASP A 36 17.20 -9.01 -5.78
CA ASP A 36 18.52 -9.66 -5.68
C ASP A 36 19.21 -9.31 -4.35
N LEU A 37 19.17 -8.03 -3.95
CA LEU A 37 19.69 -7.56 -2.66
C LEU A 37 19.01 -8.28 -1.48
N LEU A 38 17.67 -8.39 -1.50
CA LEU A 38 16.92 -9.05 -0.44
C LEU A 38 17.18 -10.57 -0.41
N THR A 39 17.35 -11.20 -1.56
CA THR A 39 17.74 -12.61 -1.65
C THR A 39 19.08 -12.84 -0.98
N GLU A 40 20.06 -11.96 -1.18
CA GLU A 40 21.35 -12.00 -0.49
C GLU A 40 21.19 -11.80 1.03
N GLU A 41 20.43 -10.78 1.47
CA GLU A 41 20.18 -10.48 2.89
C GLU A 41 19.53 -11.68 3.61
N PHE A 42 18.48 -12.27 3.05
CA PHE A 42 17.84 -13.47 3.60
C PHE A 42 18.81 -14.67 3.63
N GLY A 43 19.61 -14.83 2.58
CA GLY A 43 20.64 -15.87 2.52
C GLY A 43 21.68 -15.75 3.62
N THR A 44 22.10 -14.52 4.03
CA THR A 44 23.03 -14.29 5.14
C THR A 44 22.44 -14.72 6.49
N LEU A 45 21.11 -14.74 6.59
CA LEU A 45 20.39 -15.24 7.78
C LEU A 45 20.16 -16.75 7.75
N GLY A 46 20.66 -17.46 6.69
CA GLY A 46 20.51 -18.90 6.52
C GLY A 46 19.09 -19.30 6.11
N MET A 47 18.34 -18.40 5.49
CA MET A 47 16.98 -18.67 5.03
C MET A 47 16.97 -19.25 3.61
N ASP A 48 16.00 -20.12 3.34
CA ASP A 48 15.68 -20.57 1.99
C ASP A 48 14.73 -19.56 1.34
N VAL A 49 15.12 -19.00 0.20
CA VAL A 49 14.39 -17.92 -0.50
C VAL A 49 13.77 -18.49 -1.78
N ARG A 50 12.47 -18.29 -1.93
CA ARG A 50 11.74 -18.58 -3.18
C ARG A 50 11.25 -17.29 -3.79
N GLU A 51 11.41 -17.16 -5.08
CA GLU A 51 10.77 -16.12 -5.90
C GLU A 51 9.61 -16.78 -6.66
N ASP A 52 8.42 -16.19 -6.61
CA ASP A 52 7.26 -16.66 -7.36
C ASP A 52 7.21 -16.09 -8.79
N ASP A 53 6.16 -16.41 -9.53
CA ASP A 53 5.99 -16.00 -10.93
C ASP A 53 5.18 -14.70 -11.10
N ALA A 54 4.97 -13.91 -10.02
CA ALA A 54 4.20 -12.68 -10.07
C ALA A 54 4.71 -11.70 -11.14
N GLY A 55 6.04 -11.63 -11.38
CA GLY A 55 6.63 -10.80 -12.43
C GLY A 55 6.07 -11.08 -13.83
N ALA A 56 5.81 -12.36 -14.16
CA ALA A 56 5.22 -12.73 -15.45
C ALA A 56 3.78 -12.20 -15.61
N HIS A 57 3.05 -12.04 -14.52
CA HIS A 57 1.67 -11.58 -14.50
C HIS A 57 1.55 -10.06 -14.39
N THR A 58 2.47 -9.41 -13.67
CA THR A 58 2.49 -7.95 -13.49
C THR A 58 3.15 -7.22 -14.65
N GLY A 59 3.91 -7.95 -15.49
CA GLY A 59 4.78 -7.38 -16.53
C GLY A 59 6.03 -6.74 -15.94
N GLY A 60 6.46 -7.19 -14.76
CA GLY A 60 7.68 -6.81 -14.07
C GLY A 60 8.85 -7.74 -14.34
N ASN A 61 10.02 -7.42 -13.78
CA ASN A 61 11.26 -8.18 -13.93
C ASN A 61 11.62 -9.02 -12.67
N ALA A 62 10.77 -8.97 -11.63
CA ALA A 62 10.90 -9.76 -10.40
C ALA A 62 9.54 -10.30 -9.95
N GLY A 63 9.57 -11.42 -9.21
CA GLY A 63 8.40 -11.98 -8.50
C GLY A 63 8.40 -11.61 -7.02
N ASN A 64 7.34 -12.02 -6.29
CA ASN A 64 7.33 -11.90 -4.84
C ASN A 64 8.39 -12.82 -4.22
N LEU A 65 9.08 -12.32 -3.20
CA LEU A 65 10.02 -13.12 -2.44
C LEU A 65 9.33 -13.72 -1.21
N VAL A 66 9.54 -15.02 -1.01
CA VAL A 66 9.10 -15.74 0.18
C VAL A 66 10.31 -16.41 0.80
N ALA A 67 10.66 -16.02 2.02
CA ALA A 67 11.80 -16.58 2.73
C ALA A 67 11.36 -17.11 4.11
N GLU A 68 11.85 -18.29 4.48
CA GLU A 68 11.45 -18.98 5.71
C GLU A 68 12.60 -19.12 6.70
N LEU A 69 12.36 -18.71 7.96
CA LEU A 69 13.20 -18.98 9.10
C LEU A 69 12.49 -19.98 10.03
N PRO A 70 12.85 -21.26 10.01
CA PRO A 70 12.18 -22.27 10.83
C PRO A 70 12.30 -22.00 12.32
N GLY A 71 11.25 -22.34 13.09
CA GLY A 71 11.22 -22.30 14.55
C GLY A 71 10.62 -23.58 15.15
N GLY A 72 10.92 -23.86 16.41
CA GLY A 72 10.44 -25.04 17.14
C GLY A 72 9.05 -24.89 17.75
N ARG A 73 8.52 -23.65 17.85
CA ARG A 73 7.13 -23.44 18.26
C ARG A 73 6.19 -23.82 17.10
N ALA A 74 5.01 -24.35 17.45
CA ALA A 74 4.02 -24.80 16.46
C ALA A 74 3.50 -23.66 15.56
N GLU A 75 3.63 -22.43 16.00
CA GLU A 75 3.10 -21.25 15.36
C GLU A 75 3.94 -20.82 14.16
N ARG A 76 3.25 -20.38 13.10
CA ARG A 76 3.85 -19.90 11.85
C ARG A 76 3.31 -18.51 11.53
N VAL A 77 4.18 -17.49 11.44
CA VAL A 77 3.80 -16.09 11.31
C VAL A 77 4.42 -15.49 10.07
N VAL A 78 3.61 -14.81 9.25
CA VAL A 78 4.10 -14.02 8.11
C VAL A 78 4.46 -12.61 8.57
N LEU A 79 5.58 -12.12 8.07
CA LEU A 79 6.01 -10.73 8.13
C LEU A 79 6.01 -10.18 6.69
N ALA A 80 5.14 -9.22 6.40
CA ALA A 80 4.88 -8.75 5.04
C ALA A 80 5.24 -7.29 4.85
N ALA A 81 5.82 -6.96 3.68
CA ALA A 81 6.13 -5.63 3.17
C ALA A 81 6.14 -5.66 1.65
N HIS A 82 6.24 -4.51 0.97
CA HIS A 82 6.50 -4.50 -0.47
C HIS A 82 7.88 -3.92 -0.81
N MET A 83 8.42 -4.27 -2.00
CA MET A 83 9.76 -3.85 -2.41
C MET A 83 9.75 -2.76 -3.48
N ASP A 84 8.62 -2.56 -4.14
CA ASP A 84 8.50 -1.53 -5.16
C ASP A 84 8.26 -0.14 -4.56
N THR A 85 8.45 0.86 -5.36
CA THR A 85 8.16 2.26 -5.03
C THR A 85 7.33 2.90 -6.14
N VAL A 86 6.70 4.03 -5.84
CA VAL A 86 6.13 4.91 -6.88
C VAL A 86 7.22 5.34 -7.89
N PRO A 87 6.82 5.85 -9.09
CA PRO A 87 7.77 6.26 -10.11
C PRO A 87 8.80 7.28 -9.62
N LEU A 88 10.05 7.08 -10.03
CA LEU A 88 11.14 8.01 -9.74
C LEU A 88 11.01 9.30 -10.56
N VAL A 89 11.47 10.42 -9.99
CA VAL A 89 11.60 11.69 -10.73
C VAL A 89 12.72 11.55 -11.77
N PRO A 90 12.43 11.70 -13.07
CA PRO A 90 13.42 11.49 -14.12
C PRO A 90 14.64 12.41 -13.99
N GLY A 91 15.83 11.82 -14.04
CA GLY A 91 17.11 12.56 -14.00
C GLY A 91 17.59 12.97 -12.61
N GLU A 92 16.80 12.76 -11.56
CA GLU A 92 17.22 13.03 -10.19
C GLU A 92 17.80 11.76 -9.54
N PRO A 93 18.96 11.84 -8.86
CA PRO A 93 19.56 10.69 -8.18
C PRO A 93 18.81 10.34 -6.91
N LEU A 94 18.81 9.04 -6.55
CA LEU A 94 18.41 8.59 -5.22
C LEU A 94 19.44 9.08 -4.20
N VAL A 95 18.95 9.74 -3.16
CA VAL A 95 19.77 10.25 -2.05
C VAL A 95 19.00 10.04 -0.75
N ALA A 96 19.65 9.40 0.22
CA ALA A 96 19.15 9.26 1.57
C ALA A 96 20.04 10.10 2.51
N GLU A 97 19.54 11.23 2.98
CA GLU A 97 20.23 12.11 3.92
C GLU A 97 19.94 11.66 5.35
N VAL A 98 20.98 11.53 6.16
CA VAL A 98 20.87 11.14 7.59
C VAL A 98 21.11 12.35 8.47
N ALA A 99 20.19 12.65 9.39
CA ALA A 99 20.28 13.72 10.35
C ALA A 99 19.79 13.24 11.73
N GLY A 100 20.71 12.91 12.63
CA GLY A 100 20.37 12.23 13.89
C GLY A 100 19.82 10.84 13.61
N SER A 101 18.62 10.51 14.09
CA SER A 101 17.91 9.26 13.78
C SER A 101 17.11 9.33 12.48
N VAL A 102 16.88 10.52 11.94
CA VAL A 102 16.03 10.74 10.76
C VAL A 102 16.77 10.42 9.47
N VAL A 103 16.11 9.68 8.58
CA VAL A 103 16.50 9.47 7.18
C VAL A 103 15.47 10.15 6.29
N ARG A 104 15.92 10.98 5.37
CA ARG A 104 15.03 11.76 4.48
C ARG A 104 15.55 11.82 3.06
N SER A 105 14.65 12.15 2.16
CA SER A 105 15.01 12.45 0.76
C SER A 105 15.80 13.75 0.64
N SER A 106 16.38 13.98 -0.54
CA SER A 106 17.04 15.26 -0.88
C SER A 106 16.08 16.42 -1.21
N GLY A 107 14.76 16.19 -1.19
CA GLY A 107 13.75 17.14 -1.67
C GLY A 107 13.62 17.23 -3.20
N ARG A 108 14.33 16.38 -3.97
CA ARG A 108 14.28 16.34 -5.45
C ARG A 108 13.84 14.97 -6.00
N GLN A 109 14.07 13.91 -5.25
CA GLN A 109 13.65 12.55 -5.53
C GLN A 109 12.86 12.02 -4.32
N ILE A 110 12.03 11.00 -4.49
CA ILE A 110 11.45 10.27 -3.35
C ILE A 110 12.57 9.59 -2.55
N LEU A 111 12.31 9.29 -1.28
CA LEU A 111 13.20 8.45 -0.48
C LEU A 111 12.98 6.96 -0.81
N GLY A 112 11.72 6.56 -1.01
CA GLY A 112 11.30 5.17 -1.16
C GLY A 112 11.33 4.42 0.18
N ALA A 113 11.08 5.11 1.29
CA ALA A 113 10.88 4.48 2.59
C ALA A 113 9.59 3.67 2.62
N ASP A 114 8.62 4.04 1.84
CA ASP A 114 7.44 3.27 1.49
C ASP A 114 7.78 2.24 0.39
N ASP A 115 7.89 0.91 0.67
CA ASP A 115 7.83 0.29 2.01
C ASP A 115 9.17 -0.39 2.38
N LYS A 116 10.28 0.21 2.00
CA LYS A 116 11.62 -0.27 2.41
C LYS A 116 11.85 -0.14 3.92
N ALA A 117 11.06 0.68 4.60
CA ALA A 117 11.02 0.76 6.05
C ALA A 117 10.47 -0.53 6.67
N GLY A 118 9.35 -1.03 6.17
CA GLY A 118 8.81 -2.34 6.57
C GLY A 118 9.79 -3.47 6.27
N VAL A 119 10.44 -3.45 5.10
CA VAL A 119 11.50 -4.42 4.77
C VAL A 119 12.64 -4.36 5.78
N ALA A 120 13.11 -3.18 6.19
CA ALA A 120 14.17 -3.02 7.18
C ALA A 120 13.76 -3.58 8.55
N VAL A 121 12.50 -3.35 8.97
CA VAL A 121 11.92 -3.93 10.19
C VAL A 121 11.90 -5.47 10.12
N ILE A 122 11.45 -6.04 9.00
CA ILE A 122 11.41 -7.49 8.78
C ILE A 122 12.80 -8.10 8.91
N LEU A 123 13.79 -7.53 8.23
CA LEU A 123 15.17 -8.02 8.27
C LEU A 123 15.75 -7.99 9.70
N GLU A 124 15.44 -6.96 10.49
CA GLU A 124 15.92 -6.89 11.88
C GLU A 124 15.17 -7.86 12.81
N LEU A 125 13.85 -8.06 12.61
CA LEU A 125 13.07 -9.09 13.33
C LEU A 125 13.60 -10.49 13.05
N LEU A 126 13.93 -10.80 11.78
CA LEU A 126 14.51 -12.08 11.39
C LEU A 126 15.93 -12.27 11.98
N ALA A 127 16.78 -11.23 11.94
CA ALA A 127 18.08 -11.28 12.58
C ALA A 127 17.97 -11.52 14.10
N ARG A 128 16.99 -10.89 14.76
CA ARG A 128 16.68 -11.12 16.16
C ARG A 128 16.17 -12.55 16.39
N ALA A 129 15.29 -13.05 15.55
CA ALA A 129 14.79 -14.42 15.61
C ALA A 129 15.90 -15.46 15.39
N ALA A 130 16.84 -15.20 14.50
CA ALA A 130 17.99 -16.07 14.29
C ALA A 130 18.89 -16.20 15.55
N ARG A 131 19.00 -15.13 16.35
CA ARG A 131 19.69 -15.15 17.67
C ARG A 131 18.86 -15.81 18.78
N THR A 132 17.52 -15.85 18.63
CA THR A 132 16.61 -16.58 19.52
C THR A 132 16.76 -18.08 19.25
N GLY A 133 16.95 -18.90 20.27
CA GLY A 133 17.09 -20.35 20.10
C GLY A 133 15.89 -20.96 19.37
N TYR A 134 16.15 -21.95 18.50
CA TYR A 134 15.15 -22.60 17.65
C TYR A 134 13.87 -22.98 18.41
N GLU A 135 13.99 -23.63 19.58
CA GLU A 135 12.87 -24.09 20.40
C GLU A 135 11.98 -22.97 20.95
N HIS A 136 12.48 -21.75 20.96
CA HIS A 136 11.82 -20.61 21.63
C HIS A 136 11.17 -19.64 20.66
N ARG A 137 11.39 -19.78 19.34
CA ARG A 137 10.82 -18.90 18.33
C ARG A 137 9.74 -19.59 17.49
N PRO A 138 8.75 -18.83 16.95
CA PRO A 138 7.86 -19.34 15.91
C PRO A 138 8.62 -19.53 14.58
N THR A 139 8.06 -20.28 13.65
CA THR A 139 8.50 -20.18 12.26
C THR A 139 8.09 -18.81 11.72
N LEU A 140 9.05 -18.04 11.19
CA LEU A 140 8.80 -16.75 10.55
C LEU A 140 8.93 -16.89 9.04
N VAL A 141 7.96 -16.34 8.32
CA VAL A 141 7.94 -16.31 6.86
C VAL A 141 7.95 -14.85 6.42
N ALA A 142 9.06 -14.39 5.86
CA ALA A 142 9.11 -13.09 5.21
C ALA A 142 8.41 -13.19 3.84
N VAL A 143 7.52 -12.25 3.56
CA VAL A 143 6.89 -12.08 2.26
C VAL A 143 7.15 -10.65 1.81
N VAL A 144 7.89 -10.47 0.72
CA VAL A 144 8.15 -9.15 0.16
C VAL A 144 7.61 -9.12 -1.26
N THR A 145 6.56 -8.34 -1.47
CA THR A 145 5.80 -8.33 -2.72
C THR A 145 6.34 -7.32 -3.73
N VAL A 146 5.94 -7.48 -4.99
CA VAL A 146 6.22 -6.57 -6.10
C VAL A 146 4.94 -5.83 -6.53
N CYS A 147 5.07 -4.68 -7.18
CA CYS A 147 3.97 -3.94 -7.80
C CYS A 147 2.76 -3.69 -6.86
N GLU A 148 3.02 -3.42 -5.58
CA GLU A 148 1.98 -2.99 -4.64
C GLU A 148 1.34 -1.68 -5.11
N GLU A 149 2.18 -0.69 -5.47
CA GLU A 149 1.83 0.68 -5.88
C GLU A 149 1.01 0.76 -7.18
N LEU A 150 0.93 -0.33 -7.93
CA LEU A 150 0.08 -0.47 -9.11
C LEU A 150 -1.26 -1.16 -8.80
N GLY A 151 -1.64 -1.19 -7.54
CA GLY A 151 -2.91 -1.74 -7.06
C GLY A 151 -2.80 -3.19 -6.58
N LEU A 152 -1.80 -3.47 -5.73
CA LEU A 152 -1.63 -4.71 -4.99
C LEU A 152 -1.40 -5.92 -5.91
N LEU A 153 -0.71 -5.71 -7.05
CA LEU A 153 -0.64 -6.73 -8.10
C LEU A 153 0.16 -7.95 -7.65
N GLY A 154 1.29 -7.76 -6.97
CA GLY A 154 2.10 -8.87 -6.47
C GLY A 154 1.34 -9.75 -5.50
N ALA A 155 0.70 -9.16 -4.48
CA ALA A 155 -0.09 -9.90 -3.51
C ALA A 155 -1.27 -10.65 -4.13
N LYS A 156 -1.85 -10.14 -5.23
CA LYS A 156 -2.92 -10.83 -5.97
C LYS A 156 -2.44 -12.16 -6.57
N HIS A 157 -1.16 -12.27 -6.93
CA HIS A 157 -0.58 -13.48 -7.50
C HIS A 157 0.07 -14.40 -6.45
N LEU A 158 0.31 -13.91 -5.23
CA LEU A 158 0.87 -14.71 -4.14
C LEU A 158 -0.04 -15.89 -3.76
N ASP A 159 0.52 -17.10 -3.69
CA ASP A 159 -0.18 -18.27 -3.13
C ASP A 159 -0.13 -18.22 -1.59
N VAL A 160 -1.11 -17.53 -1.00
CA VAL A 160 -1.22 -17.33 0.45
C VAL A 160 -1.46 -18.65 1.18
N ALA A 161 -2.19 -19.60 0.56
CA ALA A 161 -2.46 -20.90 1.18
C ALA A 161 -1.18 -21.73 1.34
N ALA A 162 -0.24 -21.64 0.38
CA ALA A 162 1.05 -22.33 0.45
C ALA A 162 1.97 -21.80 1.57
N LEU A 163 1.71 -20.62 2.13
CA LEU A 163 2.46 -20.10 3.27
C LEU A 163 2.20 -20.90 4.54
N GLY A 164 1.01 -21.50 4.67
CA GLY A 164 0.62 -22.31 5.83
C GLY A 164 0.67 -21.55 7.16
N ALA A 165 0.47 -20.24 7.14
CA ALA A 165 0.64 -19.37 8.29
C ALA A 165 -0.66 -19.19 9.08
N ASP A 166 -0.52 -18.98 10.39
CA ASP A 166 -1.64 -18.76 11.31
C ASP A 166 -2.17 -17.32 11.20
N PHE A 167 -1.26 -16.36 11.02
CA PHE A 167 -1.57 -14.94 10.82
C PHE A 167 -0.37 -14.18 10.24
N ALA A 168 -0.57 -12.89 9.92
CA ALA A 168 0.47 -12.01 9.42
C ALA A 168 0.51 -10.65 10.14
N TYR A 169 1.71 -10.07 10.21
CA TYR A 169 1.96 -8.66 10.43
C TYR A 169 2.49 -8.05 9.13
N SER A 170 1.78 -7.06 8.58
CA SER A 170 2.28 -6.19 7.52
C SER A 170 2.93 -4.96 8.14
N PHE A 171 3.95 -4.39 7.50
CA PHE A 171 4.69 -3.22 8.01
C PHE A 171 4.60 -2.03 7.05
N ASP A 172 3.54 -1.94 6.31
CA ASP A 172 3.22 -0.90 5.33
C ASP A 172 2.19 0.11 5.89
N GLY A 173 2.30 0.42 7.19
CA GLY A 173 1.39 1.33 7.87
C GLY A 173 1.98 2.73 8.00
N GLU A 174 1.42 3.72 7.28
CA GLU A 174 1.79 5.14 7.37
C GLU A 174 1.42 5.80 8.72
N VAL A 175 0.76 5.06 9.60
CA VAL A 175 0.30 5.53 10.91
C VAL A 175 1.42 5.45 11.96
N GLN A 176 1.21 6.09 13.14
CA GLN A 176 2.23 6.20 14.18
C GLN A 176 2.55 4.85 14.83
N VAL A 177 3.73 4.76 15.46
CA VAL A 177 4.09 3.61 16.31
C VAL A 177 3.07 3.44 17.44
N GLY A 178 2.61 2.21 17.67
CA GLY A 178 1.52 1.93 18.60
C GLY A 178 0.14 1.91 17.94
N GLU A 179 0.00 2.45 16.74
CA GLU A 179 -1.20 2.33 15.92
C GLU A 179 -1.14 1.10 15.02
N VAL A 180 -2.28 0.45 14.83
CA VAL A 180 -2.44 -0.72 13.96
C VAL A 180 -3.66 -0.52 13.09
N ILE A 181 -3.49 -0.56 11.77
CA ILE A 181 -4.60 -0.51 10.83
C ILE A 181 -5.31 -1.86 10.88
N THR A 182 -6.51 -1.84 11.45
CA THR A 182 -7.36 -3.03 11.63
C THR A 182 -8.52 -3.08 10.67
N SER A 183 -8.76 -1.98 9.92
CA SER A 183 -9.78 -1.94 8.87
C SER A 183 -9.35 -1.04 7.73
N ALA A 184 -9.69 -1.45 6.50
CA ALA A 184 -9.45 -0.67 5.28
C ALA A 184 -10.64 -0.75 4.33
N VAL A 185 -10.63 0.14 3.33
CA VAL A 185 -11.75 0.32 2.40
C VAL A 185 -11.78 -0.69 1.27
N PHE A 186 -12.98 -0.92 0.72
CA PHE A 186 -13.21 -1.47 -0.61
C PHE A 186 -12.90 -0.41 -1.65
N LYS A 187 -12.30 -0.78 -2.78
CA LYS A 187 -11.95 0.14 -3.85
C LYS A 187 -12.39 -0.36 -5.21
N ASP A 188 -13.05 0.53 -5.95
CA ASP A 188 -13.30 0.36 -7.38
C ASP A 188 -12.64 1.49 -8.18
N ASP A 189 -12.03 1.15 -9.30
CA ASP A 189 -11.78 2.13 -10.36
C ASP A 189 -13.08 2.39 -11.12
N VAL A 190 -13.27 3.63 -11.58
CA VAL A 190 -14.42 4.04 -12.35
C VAL A 190 -14.01 4.75 -13.62
N THR A 191 -14.66 4.38 -14.73
CA THR A 191 -14.58 5.11 -15.99
C THR A 191 -15.98 5.61 -16.35
N VAL A 192 -16.11 6.92 -16.55
CA VAL A 192 -17.37 7.56 -16.98
C VAL A 192 -17.15 8.10 -18.37
N THR A 193 -17.88 7.53 -19.36
CA THR A 193 -17.87 7.99 -20.75
C THR A 193 -19.11 8.81 -21.01
N VAL A 194 -18.91 10.09 -21.31
CA VAL A 194 -19.99 11.02 -21.71
C VAL A 194 -20.00 11.12 -23.21
N THR A 195 -21.12 10.69 -23.83
CA THR A 195 -21.30 10.67 -25.27
C THR A 195 -22.32 11.71 -25.72
N GLY A 196 -21.86 12.59 -26.59
CA GLY A 196 -22.65 13.58 -27.28
C GLY A 196 -22.80 13.27 -28.77
N LYS A 197 -22.80 14.31 -29.61
CA LYS A 197 -22.92 14.20 -31.06
C LYS A 197 -22.07 15.26 -31.77
N ALA A 198 -21.24 14.84 -32.70
CA ALA A 198 -20.44 15.75 -33.50
C ALA A 198 -21.30 16.54 -34.48
N ALA A 199 -20.92 17.80 -34.74
CA ALA A 199 -21.45 18.66 -35.77
C ALA A 199 -20.40 19.73 -36.15
N HIS A 200 -20.59 20.44 -37.27
CA HIS A 200 -19.73 21.56 -37.61
C HIS A 200 -20.01 22.74 -36.67
N ALA A 201 -18.99 23.16 -35.90
CA ALA A 201 -19.18 24.11 -34.79
C ALA A 201 -19.69 25.51 -35.23
N ALA A 202 -19.45 25.91 -36.47
CA ALA A 202 -19.88 27.21 -37.00
C ALA A 202 -21.12 27.11 -37.94
N LEU A 203 -21.29 26.00 -38.67
CA LEU A 203 -22.37 25.90 -39.68
C LEU A 203 -23.67 25.31 -39.13
N GLU A 204 -23.55 24.32 -38.27
CA GLU A 204 -24.70 23.57 -37.74
C GLU A 204 -24.49 23.17 -36.26
N PRO A 205 -24.09 24.08 -35.36
CA PRO A 205 -23.82 23.73 -33.97
C PRO A 205 -25.03 23.15 -33.23
N GLU A 206 -26.25 23.55 -33.63
CA GLU A 206 -27.52 23.08 -33.05
C GLU A 206 -27.81 21.60 -33.36
N ARG A 207 -27.15 20.99 -34.35
CA ARG A 207 -27.26 19.56 -34.68
C ARG A 207 -26.32 18.72 -33.81
N GLY A 208 -25.37 19.36 -33.10
CA GLY A 208 -24.43 18.71 -32.19
C GLY A 208 -24.96 18.59 -30.77
N VAL A 209 -24.36 17.68 -30.01
CA VAL A 209 -24.49 17.57 -28.58
C VAL A 209 -23.09 17.65 -27.96
N HIS A 210 -22.84 18.71 -27.23
CA HIS A 210 -21.50 19.09 -26.81
C HIS A 210 -21.03 18.27 -25.59
N ALA A 211 -20.26 17.18 -25.80
CA ALA A 211 -19.83 16.27 -24.76
C ALA A 211 -19.00 16.94 -23.64
N ILE A 212 -18.13 17.93 -23.96
CA ILE A 212 -17.35 18.65 -22.93
C ILE A 212 -18.30 19.42 -21.99
N LYS A 213 -19.32 20.08 -22.51
CA LYS A 213 -20.29 20.81 -21.70
C LYS A 213 -21.08 19.86 -20.79
N ALA A 214 -21.51 18.70 -21.34
CA ALA A 214 -22.19 17.67 -20.58
C ALA A 214 -21.28 17.06 -19.50
N ALA A 215 -20.01 16.78 -19.81
CA ALA A 215 -19.05 16.25 -18.86
C ALA A 215 -18.73 17.24 -17.71
N ALA A 216 -18.60 18.54 -18.01
CA ALA A 216 -18.44 19.56 -16.99
C ALA A 216 -19.63 19.60 -16.00
N GLU A 217 -20.86 19.46 -16.53
CA GLU A 217 -22.06 19.36 -15.71
C GLU A 217 -22.10 18.07 -14.88
N VAL A 218 -21.64 16.94 -15.42
CA VAL A 218 -21.49 15.67 -14.69
C VAL A 218 -20.54 15.86 -13.52
N VAL A 219 -19.35 16.41 -13.76
CA VAL A 219 -18.37 16.67 -12.68
C VAL A 219 -18.92 17.62 -11.62
N ALA A 220 -19.64 18.68 -12.02
CA ALA A 220 -20.27 19.62 -11.10
C ALA A 220 -21.42 19.01 -10.29
N ALA A 221 -22.11 18.00 -10.82
CA ALA A 221 -23.27 17.39 -10.18
C ALA A 221 -22.91 16.32 -9.15
N VAL A 222 -21.73 15.70 -9.25
CA VAL A 222 -21.30 14.64 -8.32
C VAL A 222 -20.42 15.21 -7.21
N PRO A 223 -20.53 14.67 -5.97
CA PRO A 223 -19.68 15.11 -4.87
C PRO A 223 -18.27 14.52 -5.04
N LEU A 224 -17.24 15.33 -5.07
CA LEU A 224 -15.84 14.91 -5.11
C LEU A 224 -15.17 15.05 -3.74
N GLY A 225 -14.12 14.27 -3.51
CA GLY A 225 -13.38 14.22 -2.25
C GLY A 225 -14.07 13.30 -1.23
N ARG A 226 -14.05 13.69 0.04
CA ARG A 226 -14.72 12.96 1.12
C ARG A 226 -16.24 13.20 1.06
N VAL A 227 -16.94 12.24 0.49
CA VAL A 227 -18.41 12.30 0.27
C VAL A 227 -19.18 12.08 1.57
N ALA A 228 -18.67 11.18 2.41
CA ALA A 228 -19.15 10.89 3.76
C ALA A 228 -17.96 10.50 4.64
N ALA A 229 -18.20 10.28 5.93
CA ALA A 229 -17.14 9.86 6.86
C ALA A 229 -16.46 8.55 6.39
N ASP A 230 -17.21 7.69 5.71
CA ASP A 230 -16.85 6.35 5.27
C ASP A 230 -16.77 6.19 3.74
N GLN A 231 -16.79 7.30 2.97
CA GLN A 231 -16.80 7.26 1.50
C GLN A 231 -15.93 8.34 0.88
N VAL A 232 -15.19 7.98 -0.17
CA VAL A 232 -14.42 8.91 -1.02
C VAL A 232 -14.72 8.65 -2.49
N LEU A 233 -14.85 9.73 -3.25
CA LEU A 233 -14.92 9.74 -4.71
C LEU A 233 -13.88 10.71 -5.25
N ASN A 234 -13.11 10.29 -6.23
CA ASN A 234 -12.24 11.18 -6.98
C ASN A 234 -12.32 10.90 -8.49
N PHE A 235 -12.29 11.96 -9.30
CA PHE A 235 -11.95 11.89 -10.72
C PHE A 235 -10.56 12.51 -10.90
N GLY A 236 -9.56 11.65 -11.11
CA GLY A 236 -8.16 12.05 -11.26
C GLY A 236 -7.77 12.42 -12.69
N ALA A 237 -8.60 12.07 -13.69
CA ALA A 237 -8.30 12.36 -15.08
C ALA A 237 -9.56 12.66 -15.89
N ILE A 238 -9.42 13.60 -16.84
CA ILE A 238 -10.41 13.91 -17.86
C ILE A 238 -9.72 13.96 -19.23
N ARG A 239 -10.32 13.29 -20.22
CA ARG A 239 -9.83 13.28 -21.60
C ARG A 239 -11.01 13.46 -22.55
N GLY A 240 -10.83 14.26 -23.59
CA GLY A 240 -11.88 14.45 -24.61
C GLY A 240 -11.63 15.70 -25.41
N GLY A 241 -12.48 15.92 -26.41
CA GLY A 241 -12.34 17.01 -27.36
C GLY A 241 -11.69 16.55 -28.67
N GLY A 242 -11.47 17.52 -29.57
CA GLY A 242 -10.94 17.31 -30.91
C GLY A 242 -10.69 18.64 -31.64
N PRO A 243 -10.78 18.68 -32.97
CA PRO A 243 -10.60 19.92 -33.72
C PRO A 243 -11.58 21.01 -33.27
N THR A 244 -11.09 22.24 -33.17
CA THR A 244 -11.86 23.39 -32.63
C THR A 244 -13.07 23.78 -33.47
N ASN A 245 -13.15 23.36 -34.73
CA ASN A 245 -14.26 23.57 -35.64
C ASN A 245 -15.31 22.41 -35.60
N VAL A 246 -15.18 21.44 -34.67
CA VAL A 246 -16.11 20.33 -34.49
C VAL A 246 -16.68 20.36 -33.07
N VAL A 247 -17.98 20.22 -32.90
CA VAL A 247 -18.62 19.98 -31.60
C VAL A 247 -18.13 18.63 -31.07
N PRO A 248 -17.45 18.57 -29.89
CA PRO A 248 -16.90 17.31 -29.40
C PRO A 248 -17.98 16.32 -29.00
N SER A 249 -17.82 15.07 -29.42
CA SER A 249 -18.79 14.00 -29.22
C SER A 249 -18.47 13.05 -28.08
N GLU A 250 -17.30 13.14 -27.46
CA GLU A 250 -16.92 12.23 -26.37
C GLU A 250 -16.01 12.90 -25.34
N VAL A 251 -16.24 12.55 -24.07
CA VAL A 251 -15.33 12.84 -22.95
C VAL A 251 -15.31 11.62 -22.03
N VAL A 252 -14.11 11.23 -21.59
CA VAL A 252 -13.89 10.15 -20.64
C VAL A 252 -13.31 10.72 -19.34
N LEU A 253 -13.96 10.43 -18.22
CA LEU A 253 -13.47 10.68 -16.86
C LEU A 253 -12.96 9.36 -16.29
N ARG A 254 -11.84 9.40 -15.58
CA ARG A 254 -11.32 8.27 -14.81
C ARG A 254 -11.14 8.65 -13.35
N GLY A 255 -11.53 7.75 -12.46
CA GLY A 255 -11.49 8.00 -11.05
C GLY A 255 -11.62 6.73 -10.23
N GLU A 256 -11.89 6.91 -8.95
CA GLU A 256 -12.02 5.81 -8.00
C GLU A 256 -13.16 6.07 -7.01
N PHE A 257 -13.76 4.97 -6.55
CA PHE A 257 -14.67 4.94 -5.40
C PHE A 257 -14.02 4.16 -4.27
N ARG A 258 -14.10 4.69 -3.04
CA ARG A 258 -13.68 3.98 -1.83
C ARG A 258 -14.76 4.04 -0.77
N ALA A 259 -14.97 2.93 -0.04
CA ALA A 259 -15.89 2.86 1.09
C ALA A 259 -15.50 1.74 2.05
N PHE A 260 -15.85 1.89 3.36
CA PHE A 260 -15.56 0.86 4.37
C PHE A 260 -16.47 -0.37 4.32
N SER A 261 -17.45 -0.41 3.43
CA SER A 261 -18.21 -1.63 3.16
C SER A 261 -18.64 -1.69 1.70
N LYS A 262 -18.82 -2.91 1.19
CA LYS A 262 -19.31 -3.13 -0.18
C LYS A 262 -20.68 -2.48 -0.41
N THR A 263 -21.58 -2.56 0.57
CA THR A 263 -22.90 -1.91 0.50
C THR A 263 -22.75 -0.40 0.31
N ARG A 264 -21.88 0.26 1.10
CA ARG A 264 -21.63 1.69 0.99
C ARG A 264 -20.96 2.06 -0.34
N LEU A 265 -20.07 1.20 -0.86
CA LEU A 265 -19.45 1.38 -2.16
C LEU A 265 -20.50 1.32 -3.29
N ASP A 266 -21.43 0.36 -3.23
CA ASP A 266 -22.50 0.20 -4.21
C ASP A 266 -23.53 1.36 -4.13
N GLU A 267 -23.87 1.84 -2.94
CA GLU A 267 -24.71 3.03 -2.72
C GLU A 267 -24.07 4.29 -3.34
N LEU A 268 -22.75 4.49 -3.12
CA LEU A 268 -22.00 5.60 -3.71
C LEU A 268 -22.06 5.54 -5.25
N ALA A 269 -21.80 4.36 -5.82
CA ALA A 269 -21.84 4.17 -7.26
C ALA A 269 -23.22 4.42 -7.86
N ALA A 270 -24.29 3.92 -7.23
CA ALA A 270 -25.66 4.17 -7.68
C ALA A 270 -26.01 5.66 -7.61
N HIS A 271 -25.60 6.35 -6.54
CA HIS A 271 -25.83 7.79 -6.38
C HIS A 271 -25.09 8.61 -7.46
N VAL A 272 -23.83 8.29 -7.75
CA VAL A 272 -23.03 8.96 -8.78
C VAL A 272 -23.61 8.69 -10.16
N THR A 273 -24.01 7.44 -10.44
CA THR A 273 -24.64 7.06 -11.73
C THR A 273 -25.89 7.90 -11.99
N ALA A 274 -26.82 7.94 -11.03
CA ALA A 274 -28.08 8.68 -11.20
C ALA A 274 -27.83 10.18 -11.43
N ARG A 275 -26.88 10.78 -10.72
CA ARG A 275 -26.53 12.21 -10.88
C ARG A 275 -25.86 12.48 -12.24
N ALA A 276 -24.93 11.62 -12.65
CA ALA A 276 -24.22 11.77 -13.91
C ALA A 276 -25.21 11.63 -15.12
N GLU A 277 -26.10 10.65 -15.09
CA GLU A 277 -27.13 10.47 -16.10
C GLU A 277 -28.07 11.68 -16.17
N ALA A 278 -28.57 12.15 -15.04
CA ALA A 278 -29.45 13.33 -14.99
C ALA A 278 -28.72 14.60 -15.49
N ALA A 279 -27.45 14.78 -15.18
CA ALA A 279 -26.65 15.91 -15.63
C ALA A 279 -26.43 15.86 -17.16
N ALA A 280 -26.01 14.71 -17.70
CA ALA A 280 -25.79 14.56 -19.13
C ALA A 280 -27.07 14.72 -19.96
N ALA A 281 -28.19 14.18 -19.46
CA ALA A 281 -29.49 14.25 -20.13
C ALA A 281 -29.98 15.70 -20.33
N ARG A 282 -29.64 16.63 -19.42
CA ARG A 282 -29.95 18.07 -19.57
C ARG A 282 -29.30 18.69 -20.82
N HIS A 283 -28.26 18.07 -21.32
CA HIS A 283 -27.54 18.48 -22.54
C HIS A 283 -27.85 17.60 -23.75
N GLY A 284 -28.76 16.61 -23.61
CA GLY A 284 -29.04 15.63 -24.67
C GLY A 284 -27.92 14.60 -24.86
N ALA A 285 -26.96 14.52 -23.92
CA ALA A 285 -25.87 13.55 -23.91
C ALA A 285 -26.27 12.28 -23.13
N SER A 286 -25.56 11.19 -23.38
CA SER A 286 -25.65 9.95 -22.62
C SER A 286 -24.39 9.70 -21.81
N VAL A 287 -24.51 8.84 -20.76
CA VAL A 287 -23.41 8.43 -19.89
C VAL A 287 -23.35 6.91 -19.84
N ALA A 288 -22.17 6.35 -19.97
CA ALA A 288 -21.85 4.97 -19.58
C ALA A 288 -20.87 4.99 -18.42
N ILE A 289 -21.13 4.17 -17.38
CA ILE A 289 -20.26 4.05 -16.21
C ILE A 289 -19.79 2.61 -16.10
N GLU A 290 -18.47 2.42 -16.17
CA GLU A 290 -17.83 1.13 -15.99
C GLU A 290 -17.10 1.15 -14.65
N ARG A 291 -17.31 0.11 -13.83
CA ARG A 291 -16.63 -0.11 -12.56
C ARG A 291 -15.74 -1.33 -12.68
N ARG A 292 -14.50 -1.20 -12.21
CA ARG A 292 -13.57 -2.32 -12.06
C ARG A 292 -13.20 -2.45 -10.59
N HIS A 293 -13.65 -3.53 -9.98
CA HIS A 293 -13.28 -3.83 -8.59
C HIS A 293 -11.78 -4.11 -8.49
N LEU A 294 -11.08 -3.45 -7.56
CA LEU A 294 -9.64 -3.60 -7.34
C LEU A 294 -9.32 -4.52 -6.17
N TYR A 295 -9.94 -4.27 -5.02
CA TYR A 295 -9.76 -5.09 -3.81
C TYR A 295 -10.90 -4.88 -2.81
N ASP A 296 -11.13 -5.91 -1.99
CA ASP A 296 -12.04 -5.85 -0.87
C ASP A 296 -11.40 -5.10 0.32
N GLY A 297 -12.24 -4.42 1.09
CA GLY A 297 -11.87 -3.95 2.42
C GLY A 297 -11.83 -5.10 3.41
N TYR A 298 -11.25 -4.84 4.57
CA TYR A 298 -11.23 -5.79 5.68
C TYR A 298 -11.53 -5.11 7.01
N ALA A 299 -11.86 -5.91 8.01
CA ALA A 299 -11.96 -5.48 9.41
C ALA A 299 -11.51 -6.63 10.31
N VAL A 300 -10.50 -6.38 11.14
CA VAL A 300 -9.95 -7.31 12.12
C VAL A 300 -10.45 -6.92 13.51
N ALA A 301 -11.01 -7.89 14.24
CA ALA A 301 -11.51 -7.66 15.57
C ALA A 301 -10.37 -7.35 16.56
N ALA A 302 -10.65 -6.49 17.56
CA ALA A 302 -9.65 -6.10 18.56
C ALA A 302 -9.19 -7.29 19.45
N ASP A 303 -9.98 -8.34 19.55
CA ASP A 303 -9.69 -9.57 20.28
C ASP A 303 -9.08 -10.66 19.38
N ALA A 304 -8.77 -10.38 18.13
CA ALA A 304 -8.05 -11.31 17.26
C ALA A 304 -6.63 -11.60 17.79
N GLY A 305 -6.15 -12.82 17.56
CA GLY A 305 -4.87 -13.30 18.11
C GLY A 305 -3.69 -12.37 17.90
N PRO A 306 -3.40 -11.88 16.67
CA PRO A 306 -2.32 -10.92 16.42
C PRO A 306 -2.49 -9.61 17.19
N MET A 307 -3.72 -9.10 17.33
CA MET A 307 -4.03 -7.90 18.09
C MET A 307 -3.81 -8.06 19.59
N GLN A 308 -4.23 -9.20 20.15
CA GLN A 308 -3.99 -9.52 21.57
C GLN A 308 -2.50 -9.57 21.90
N ARG A 309 -1.67 -10.14 21.01
CA ARG A 309 -0.21 -10.20 21.18
C ARG A 309 0.43 -8.82 21.18
N LEU A 310 0.08 -7.98 20.21
CA LEU A 310 0.56 -6.60 20.15
C LEU A 310 0.11 -5.80 21.38
N ALA A 311 -1.14 -5.98 21.83
CA ALA A 311 -1.65 -5.32 23.02
C ALA A 311 -0.92 -5.74 24.29
N ALA A 312 -0.58 -7.02 24.43
CA ALA A 312 0.16 -7.54 25.57
C ALA A 312 1.62 -7.03 25.59
N ALA A 313 2.22 -6.80 24.42
CA ALA A 313 3.61 -6.31 24.29
C ALA A 313 3.74 -4.78 24.42
N ALA A 314 2.70 -4.01 24.10
CA ALA A 314 2.75 -2.56 24.04
C ALA A 314 3.17 -1.87 25.37
N PRO A 315 2.70 -2.29 26.56
CA PRO A 315 3.12 -1.65 27.82
C PRO A 315 4.61 -1.76 28.11
N ALA A 316 5.31 -2.78 27.60
CA ALA A 316 6.75 -2.92 27.78
C ALA A 316 7.57 -1.80 27.12
N LEU A 317 6.99 -1.13 26.12
CA LEU A 317 7.57 0.00 25.39
C LEU A 317 7.03 1.36 25.87
N GLY A 318 6.17 1.37 26.90
CA GLY A 318 5.46 2.59 27.31
C GLY A 318 4.36 3.02 26.34
N GLU A 319 3.97 2.14 25.42
CA GLU A 319 2.97 2.39 24.37
C GLU A 319 1.58 1.83 24.75
N ARG A 320 0.59 2.30 24.04
CA ARG A 320 -0.76 1.75 24.07
C ARG A 320 -1.16 1.42 22.64
N LEU A 321 -1.60 0.19 22.41
CA LEU A 321 -2.13 -0.20 21.12
C LEU A 321 -3.42 0.59 20.81
N THR A 322 -3.45 1.22 19.64
CA THR A 322 -4.59 1.98 19.13
C THR A 322 -5.02 1.38 17.78
N PRO A 323 -6.18 0.71 17.69
CA PRO A 323 -6.73 0.30 16.41
C PRO A 323 -7.16 1.53 15.61
N VAL A 324 -6.80 1.59 14.33
CA VAL A 324 -7.18 2.66 13.40
C VAL A 324 -7.77 2.09 12.11
N ALA A 325 -8.50 2.94 11.38
CA ALA A 325 -9.04 2.62 10.06
C ALA A 325 -8.29 3.42 9.00
N SER A 326 -7.87 2.78 7.92
CA SER A 326 -7.23 3.44 6.77
C SER A 326 -8.19 3.55 5.59
N ILE A 327 -8.16 4.70 4.91
CA ILE A 327 -8.85 4.91 3.64
C ILE A 327 -7.91 4.55 2.45
N GLY A 328 -6.66 4.27 2.74
CA GLY A 328 -5.70 3.62 1.86
C GLY A 328 -5.99 2.12 1.71
N GLY A 329 -5.37 1.50 0.75
CA GLY A 329 -5.31 0.04 0.63
C GLY A 329 -3.86 -0.39 0.62
N SER A 330 -3.59 -1.58 1.10
CA SER A 330 -2.27 -2.21 1.10
C SER A 330 -2.43 -3.70 0.82
N ASP A 331 -1.33 -4.41 0.66
CA ASP A 331 -1.33 -5.87 0.48
C ASP A 331 -2.06 -6.61 1.61
N THR A 332 -2.17 -5.99 2.79
CA THR A 332 -3.02 -6.46 3.90
C THR A 332 -4.46 -6.75 3.46
N SER A 333 -5.01 -5.96 2.53
CA SER A 333 -6.36 -6.19 1.98
C SER A 333 -6.43 -7.52 1.22
N ILE A 334 -5.43 -7.81 0.39
CA ILE A 334 -5.38 -9.04 -0.40
C ILE A 334 -5.10 -10.26 0.49
N LEU A 335 -4.20 -10.13 1.47
CA LEU A 335 -3.89 -11.22 2.40
C LEU A 335 -5.13 -11.63 3.20
N ASN A 336 -5.89 -10.66 3.74
CA ASN A 336 -7.16 -10.91 4.42
C ASN A 336 -8.21 -11.51 3.48
N GLN A 337 -8.35 -10.99 2.25
CA GLN A 337 -9.28 -11.50 1.23
C GLN A 337 -8.97 -12.97 0.89
N LYS A 338 -7.69 -13.36 0.89
CA LYS A 338 -7.23 -14.74 0.67
C LYS A 338 -7.26 -15.61 1.94
N GLY A 339 -7.80 -15.12 3.05
CA GLY A 339 -8.03 -15.86 4.29
C GLY A 339 -6.87 -15.89 5.28
N LEU A 340 -5.79 -15.13 5.06
CA LEU A 340 -4.73 -14.97 6.04
C LEU A 340 -5.02 -13.75 6.92
N LEU A 341 -5.36 -13.99 8.19
CA LEU A 341 -5.61 -12.94 9.16
C LEU A 341 -4.40 -12.02 9.29
N THR A 342 -4.50 -10.81 8.78
CA THR A 342 -3.39 -9.85 8.69
C THR A 342 -3.80 -8.51 9.29
N VAL A 343 -2.91 -7.92 10.07
CA VAL A 343 -3.01 -6.52 10.53
C VAL A 343 -1.81 -5.72 10.01
N ASN A 344 -2.00 -4.43 9.75
CA ASN A 344 -0.95 -3.56 9.26
C ASN A 344 -0.44 -2.66 10.40
N VAL A 345 0.81 -2.87 10.78
CA VAL A 345 1.46 -2.21 11.92
C VAL A 345 2.02 -0.87 11.46
N GLY A 346 1.76 0.19 12.21
CA GLY A 346 2.31 1.51 11.94
C GLY A 346 3.82 1.54 12.07
N VAL A 347 4.50 2.04 11.05
CA VAL A 347 5.96 2.24 11.00
C VAL A 347 6.34 3.72 10.92
N ALA A 348 5.36 4.62 11.05
CA ALA A 348 5.55 6.07 11.11
C ALA A 348 6.27 6.65 9.88
N MET A 349 5.92 6.21 8.67
CA MET A 349 6.37 6.85 7.42
C MET A 349 5.70 8.21 7.26
N HIS A 350 6.42 9.18 6.72
CA HIS A 350 5.96 10.56 6.56
C HIS A 350 6.13 11.06 5.13
N GLU A 351 5.14 11.82 4.67
CA GLU A 351 5.11 12.43 3.34
C GLU A 351 5.39 11.43 2.21
N ILE A 352 4.90 10.18 2.37
CA ILE A 352 5.04 9.11 1.37
C ILE A 352 4.58 9.58 -0.01
N HIS A 353 5.12 8.95 -1.09
CA HIS A 353 4.82 9.30 -2.48
C HIS A 353 5.22 10.73 -2.88
N SER A 354 6.05 11.40 -2.07
CA SER A 354 6.49 12.76 -2.34
C SER A 354 8.01 12.91 -2.23
N VAL A 355 8.54 13.99 -2.80
CA VAL A 355 9.96 14.34 -2.65
C VAL A 355 10.30 14.87 -1.24
N GLY A 356 9.32 15.05 -0.36
CA GLY A 356 9.50 15.43 1.04
C GLY A 356 9.60 14.25 2.00
N GLU A 357 9.56 13.01 1.49
CA GLU A 357 9.50 11.77 2.27
C GLU A 357 10.64 11.62 3.28
N TRP A 358 10.30 11.21 4.50
CA TRP A 358 11.24 10.96 5.59
C TRP A 358 10.72 9.94 6.59
N ILE A 359 11.63 9.37 7.40
CA ILE A 359 11.31 8.44 8.47
C ILE A 359 12.34 8.54 9.60
N ASP A 360 11.91 8.25 10.83
CA ASP A 360 12.78 8.18 12.00
C ASP A 360 13.13 6.71 12.31
N ALA A 361 14.42 6.38 12.27
CA ALA A 361 14.91 5.04 12.60
C ALA A 361 14.69 4.68 14.08
N ASP A 362 14.50 5.66 14.97
CA ASP A 362 14.12 5.40 16.35
C ASP A 362 12.69 4.84 16.44
N ASP A 363 11.76 5.32 15.60
CA ASP A 363 10.43 4.75 15.49
C ASP A 363 10.48 3.32 14.93
N LEU A 364 11.29 3.04 13.92
CA LEU A 364 11.49 1.67 13.42
C LEU A 364 12.06 0.75 14.53
N ALA A 365 12.99 1.24 15.35
CA ALA A 365 13.51 0.48 16.47
C ALA A 365 12.43 0.14 17.50
N ARG A 366 11.51 1.07 17.77
CA ARG A 366 10.33 0.82 18.62
C ARG A 366 9.41 -0.25 18.05
N VAL A 367 9.17 -0.24 16.73
CA VAL A 367 8.38 -1.29 16.05
C VAL A 367 9.06 -2.66 16.19
N VAL A 368 10.37 -2.75 15.94
CA VAL A 368 11.13 -4.00 16.10
C VAL A 368 11.07 -4.52 17.54
N GLU A 369 11.20 -3.66 18.53
CA GLU A 369 11.09 -4.03 19.95
C GLU A 369 9.68 -4.52 20.29
N TRP A 370 8.66 -3.80 19.81
CA TRP A 370 7.25 -4.11 20.05
C TRP A 370 6.86 -5.45 19.46
N VAL A 371 7.03 -5.59 18.13
CA VAL A 371 6.65 -6.83 17.43
C VAL A 371 7.55 -8.00 17.84
N GLY A 372 8.85 -7.75 18.05
CA GLY A 372 9.76 -8.77 18.58
C GLY A 372 9.30 -9.30 19.93
N THR A 373 8.84 -8.43 20.83
CA THR A 373 8.25 -8.84 22.13
C THR A 373 6.94 -9.61 21.94
N ALA A 374 6.05 -9.16 21.04
CA ALA A 374 4.80 -9.83 20.72
C ALA A 374 5.02 -11.26 20.16
N LEU A 375 6.11 -11.47 19.43
CA LEU A 375 6.52 -12.77 18.89
C LEU A 375 7.33 -13.62 19.89
N GLY A 376 7.70 -13.05 21.06
CA GLY A 376 8.51 -13.72 22.07
C GLY A 376 9.97 -13.90 21.63
N LEU A 377 10.48 -13.02 20.79
CA LEU A 377 11.88 -13.03 20.38
C LEU A 377 12.77 -12.46 21.50
N ALA A 378 13.95 -13.05 21.70
CA ALA A 378 14.90 -12.57 22.69
C ALA A 378 15.24 -11.10 22.48
N GLY A 379 15.53 -10.39 23.54
CA GLY A 379 16.10 -9.04 23.47
C GLY A 379 17.40 -9.02 22.66
N ALA A 380 17.71 -7.86 22.07
CA ALA A 380 18.95 -7.67 21.31
C ALA A 380 20.18 -7.92 22.16
#